data_0268c362e006a8ffb8d98c129040834e
#
_entry.id   0268c362e006a8ffb8d98c129040834e
#
_cell.length_a   1.000
_cell.length_b   1.000
_cell.length_c   1.000
_cell.angle_alpha   90.00
_cell.angle_beta   90.00
_cell.angle_gamma   90.00
#
_symmetry.space_group_name_H-M   'P 1'
#
loop_
_entity.id
_entity.type
_entity.pdbx_description
1 polymer ?
#
loop_
_entity_poly.entity_id
_entity_poly.type
_entity_poly.pdbx_seq_one_letter_code
_entity_poly.pdbx_strand_id
1 'polypeptide(L)'
;MTIELATKLIAHCASQMNARYKKVVFDEWAVIALSGNKGRLLAYFGPRKSDFQKNFLKDAGALREGLLAGDANVGDFEFTRHSVGTGFESFMVLGRGVFLICNNTVQSMDAIAQDPLWLGAQVPFVELSDKFRQEPVVLRE
;
A
#
# COMPACT_ATOMS: atom_id res chain seq x y z
N MET A 1 -10.51 -12.82 -5.09
CA MET A 1 -11.13 -11.85 -4.13
C MET A 1 -11.62 -10.63 -4.86
N THR A 2 -12.79 -10.13 -4.50
CA THR A 2 -13.34 -8.89 -5.06
C THR A 2 -12.61 -7.68 -4.49
N ILE A 3 -12.68 -6.55 -5.21
CA ILE A 3 -12.09 -5.30 -4.73
C ILE A 3 -12.81 -4.79 -3.47
N GLU A 4 -14.11 -5.04 -3.34
CA GLU A 4 -14.90 -4.67 -2.16
C GLU A 4 -14.40 -5.39 -0.91
N LEU A 5 -14.17 -6.69 -1.01
CA LEU A 5 -13.63 -7.47 0.11
C LEU A 5 -12.20 -7.04 0.43
N ALA A 6 -11.37 -6.85 -0.59
CA ALA A 6 -10.00 -6.36 -0.41
C ALA A 6 -9.97 -5.03 0.34
N THR A 7 -10.85 -4.10 -0.03
CA THR A 7 -10.95 -2.78 0.62
C THR A 7 -11.31 -2.90 2.10
N LYS A 8 -12.24 -3.80 2.45
CA LYS A 8 -12.60 -4.05 3.86
C LYS A 8 -11.44 -4.65 4.65
N LEU A 9 -10.71 -5.59 4.06
CA LEU A 9 -9.56 -6.21 4.71
C LEU A 9 -8.44 -5.19 4.93
N ILE A 10 -8.21 -4.30 3.98
CA ILE A 10 -7.21 -3.24 4.08
C ILE A 10 -7.59 -2.24 5.18
N ALA A 11 -8.85 -1.83 5.24
CA ALA A 11 -9.34 -0.92 6.29
C ALA A 11 -9.17 -1.54 7.68
N HIS A 12 -9.49 -2.83 7.82
CA HIS A 12 -9.30 -3.57 9.06
C HIS A 12 -7.82 -3.64 9.45
N CYS A 13 -6.94 -3.92 8.49
CA CYS A 13 -5.49 -3.95 8.70
C CYS A 13 -4.99 -2.59 9.21
N ALA A 14 -5.40 -1.49 8.58
CA ALA A 14 -5.03 -0.15 9.00
C ALA A 14 -5.43 0.13 10.45
N SER A 15 -6.64 -0.23 10.82
CA SER A 15 -7.15 -0.10 12.19
C SER A 15 -6.31 -0.90 13.19
N GLN A 16 -5.98 -2.15 12.86
CA GLN A 16 -5.17 -3.02 13.72
C GLN A 16 -3.72 -2.51 13.88
N MET A 17 -3.11 -2.01 12.81
CA MET A 17 -1.77 -1.43 12.87
C MET A 17 -1.75 -0.20 13.77
N ASN A 18 -2.73 0.70 13.62
CA ASN A 18 -2.83 1.91 14.42
C ASN A 18 -3.05 1.59 15.90
N ALA A 19 -3.86 0.57 16.20
CA ALA A 19 -4.11 0.14 17.57
C ALA A 19 -2.83 -0.39 18.24
N ARG A 20 -2.03 -1.18 17.52
CA ARG A 20 -0.78 -1.75 18.04
C ARG A 20 0.33 -0.71 18.16
N TYR A 21 0.40 0.21 17.25
CA TYR A 21 1.41 1.27 17.27
C TYR A 21 1.00 2.47 18.15
N LYS A 22 -0.29 2.61 18.45
CA LYS A 22 -0.90 3.72 19.19
C LYS A 22 -0.76 5.08 18.49
N LYS A 23 -0.51 5.06 17.20
CA LYS A 23 -0.42 6.23 16.33
C LYS A 23 -0.81 5.80 14.93
N VAL A 24 -1.07 6.77 14.07
CA VAL A 24 -1.32 6.49 12.66
C VAL A 24 -0.02 6.04 12.00
N VAL A 25 0.03 4.81 11.49
CA VAL A 25 1.19 4.26 10.79
C VAL A 25 1.29 4.80 9.37
N PHE A 26 0.20 4.70 8.62
CA PHE A 26 0.09 5.29 7.28
C PHE A 26 -1.08 6.26 7.28
N ASP A 27 -0.85 7.47 6.79
CA ASP A 27 -1.88 8.50 6.66
C ASP A 27 -2.59 8.45 5.31
N GLU A 28 -2.14 7.57 4.42
CA GLU A 28 -2.71 7.41 3.09
C GLU A 28 -2.60 5.95 2.64
N TRP A 29 -3.72 5.40 2.16
CA TRP A 29 -3.84 4.05 1.62
C TRP A 29 -4.57 4.12 0.29
N ALA A 30 -4.00 3.52 -0.75
CA ALA A 30 -4.61 3.52 -2.07
C ALA A 30 -4.51 2.15 -2.71
N VAL A 31 -5.58 1.70 -3.33
CA VAL A 31 -5.58 0.50 -4.17
C VAL A 31 -5.65 0.95 -5.61
N ILE A 32 -4.68 0.53 -6.40
CA ILE A 32 -4.52 0.95 -7.79
C ILE A 32 -4.48 -0.25 -8.72
N ALA A 33 -4.93 -0.05 -9.94
CA ALA A 33 -4.75 -1.00 -11.04
C ALA A 33 -3.87 -0.36 -12.09
N LEU A 34 -2.89 -1.11 -12.58
CA LEU A 34 -1.95 -0.67 -13.62
C LEU A 34 -2.03 -1.60 -14.82
N SER A 35 -2.20 -1.04 -16.01
CA SER A 35 -2.24 -1.78 -17.26
C SER A 35 -1.53 -0.96 -18.35
N GLY A 36 -0.37 -1.42 -18.80
CA GLY A 36 0.46 -0.64 -19.71
C GLY A 36 0.88 0.68 -19.08
N ASN A 37 0.61 1.79 -19.74
CA ASN A 37 0.88 3.15 -19.23
C ASN A 37 -0.30 3.76 -18.51
N LYS A 38 -1.37 3.00 -18.32
CA LYS A 38 -2.62 3.48 -17.71
C LYS A 38 -2.74 3.02 -16.29
N GLY A 39 -3.20 3.91 -15.42
CA GLY A 39 -3.49 3.63 -14.03
C GLY A 39 -4.93 4.00 -13.69
N ARG A 40 -5.49 3.28 -12.74
CA ARG A 40 -6.84 3.53 -12.22
C ARG A 40 -6.84 3.40 -10.70
N LEU A 41 -7.43 4.37 -10.03
CA LEU A 41 -7.62 4.32 -8.59
C LEU A 41 -8.87 3.52 -8.28
N LEU A 42 -8.74 2.43 -7.52
CA LEU A 42 -9.85 1.54 -7.16
C LEU A 42 -10.43 1.85 -5.80
N ALA A 43 -9.60 2.27 -4.84
CA ALA A 43 -10.03 2.63 -3.49
C ALA A 43 -9.00 3.59 -2.89
N TYR A 44 -9.46 4.44 -1.98
CA TYR A 44 -8.59 5.40 -1.32
C TYR A 44 -9.09 5.72 0.08
N PHE A 45 -8.15 5.75 1.04
CA PHE A 45 -8.35 6.24 2.40
C PHE A 45 -7.27 7.26 2.70
N GLY A 46 -7.65 8.47 3.02
CA GLY A 46 -6.70 9.52 3.36
C GLY A 46 -7.23 10.91 3.02
N PRO A 47 -6.44 11.96 3.32
CA PRO A 47 -6.89 13.34 3.19
C PRO A 47 -6.61 13.99 1.83
N ARG A 48 -5.90 13.30 0.91
CA ARG A 48 -5.38 13.92 -0.31
C ARG A 48 -5.74 13.13 -1.58
N LYS A 49 -6.98 12.68 -1.67
CA LYS A 49 -7.43 11.84 -2.79
C LYS A 49 -7.18 12.47 -4.16
N SER A 50 -7.54 13.74 -4.32
CA SER A 50 -7.39 14.44 -5.61
C SER A 50 -5.92 14.59 -6.02
N ASP A 51 -5.06 14.97 -5.09
CA ASP A 51 -3.63 15.12 -5.34
C ASP A 51 -2.99 13.77 -5.63
N PHE A 52 -3.33 12.74 -4.86
CA PHE A 52 -2.84 11.40 -5.09
C PHE A 52 -3.22 10.91 -6.48
N GLN A 53 -4.48 11.04 -6.86
CA GLN A 53 -5.00 10.59 -8.15
C GLN A 53 -4.33 11.31 -9.30
N LYS A 54 -4.16 12.62 -9.20
CA LYS A 54 -3.50 13.44 -10.21
C LYS A 54 -2.03 13.04 -10.41
N ASN A 55 -1.29 12.89 -9.34
CA ASN A 55 0.13 12.55 -9.38
C ASN A 55 0.33 11.10 -9.87
N PHE A 56 -0.47 10.18 -9.36
CA PHE A 56 -0.43 8.78 -9.76
C PHE A 56 -0.72 8.58 -11.25
N LEU A 57 -1.71 9.27 -11.79
CA LEU A 57 -2.06 9.16 -13.21
C LEU A 57 -0.95 9.69 -14.14
N LYS A 58 -0.19 10.68 -13.69
CA LYS A 58 0.95 11.19 -14.46
C LYS A 58 2.08 10.18 -14.57
N ASP A 59 2.34 9.44 -13.49
CA ASP A 59 3.52 8.60 -13.36
C ASP A 59 3.22 7.10 -13.40
N ALA A 60 2.03 6.73 -13.87
CA ALA A 60 1.56 5.35 -13.85
C ALA A 60 2.51 4.38 -14.57
N GLY A 61 3.08 4.78 -15.70
CA GLY A 61 4.04 3.95 -16.44
C GLY A 61 5.33 3.71 -15.65
N ALA A 62 5.91 4.77 -15.09
CA ALA A 62 7.12 4.67 -14.29
C ALA A 62 6.88 3.88 -13.00
N LEU A 63 5.73 4.09 -12.37
CA LEU A 63 5.32 3.35 -11.17
C LEU A 63 5.19 1.85 -11.48
N ARG A 64 4.54 1.50 -12.59
CA ARG A 64 4.42 0.11 -13.02
C ARG A 64 5.78 -0.55 -13.23
N GLU A 65 6.69 0.11 -13.93
CA GLU A 65 8.05 -0.39 -14.14
C GLU A 65 8.77 -0.60 -12.81
N GLY A 66 8.69 0.35 -11.90
CA GLY A 66 9.29 0.26 -10.58
C GLY A 66 8.74 -0.90 -9.74
N LEU A 67 7.42 -1.09 -9.75
CA LEU A 67 6.76 -2.16 -8.99
C LEU A 67 6.97 -3.55 -9.58
N LEU A 68 7.20 -3.64 -10.89
CA LEU A 68 7.36 -4.94 -11.58
C LEU A 68 8.81 -5.31 -11.86
N ALA A 69 9.76 -4.41 -11.62
CA ALA A 69 11.18 -4.63 -11.95
C ALA A 69 11.82 -5.80 -11.21
N GLY A 70 11.24 -6.28 -10.14
CA GLY A 70 11.78 -7.35 -9.30
C GLY A 70 11.03 -8.68 -9.39
N ASP A 71 10.24 -8.94 -10.41
CA ASP A 71 9.41 -10.15 -10.54
C ASP A 71 8.54 -10.38 -9.28
N ALA A 72 7.93 -9.32 -8.78
CA ALA A 72 7.14 -9.37 -7.57
C ALA A 72 5.93 -10.30 -7.70
N ASN A 73 5.73 -11.13 -6.71
CA ASN A 73 4.61 -12.06 -6.61
C ASN A 73 3.51 -11.49 -5.74
N VAL A 74 2.29 -12.00 -5.91
CA VAL A 74 1.16 -11.60 -5.06
C VAL A 74 1.52 -11.81 -3.59
N GLY A 75 1.28 -10.79 -2.79
CA GLY A 75 1.62 -10.76 -1.38
C GLY A 75 2.96 -10.13 -1.07
N ASP A 76 3.85 -10.00 -2.05
CA ASP A 76 5.14 -9.34 -1.83
C ASP A 76 4.92 -7.88 -1.45
N PHE A 77 5.67 -7.40 -0.48
CA PHE A 77 5.62 -6.02 -0.01
C PHE A 77 6.97 -5.57 0.49
N GLU A 78 7.18 -4.26 0.51
CA GLU A 78 8.36 -3.68 1.13
C GLU A 78 8.05 -2.28 1.67
N PHE A 79 8.89 -1.84 2.62
CA PHE A 79 8.84 -0.50 3.17
C PHE A 79 10.05 0.27 2.67
N THR A 80 9.82 1.43 2.05
CA THR A 80 10.89 2.24 1.48
C THR A 80 10.78 3.68 1.96
N ARG A 81 11.94 4.36 2.03
CA ARG A 81 11.97 5.79 2.30
C ARG A 81 11.49 6.56 1.09
N HIS A 82 10.82 7.69 1.32
CA HIS A 82 10.56 8.61 0.23
C HIS A 82 11.89 9.14 -0.32
N SER A 83 11.96 9.29 -1.65
CA SER A 83 13.15 9.81 -2.32
C SER A 83 13.41 11.29 -2.01
N VAL A 84 12.36 12.01 -1.61
CA VAL A 84 12.42 13.43 -1.27
C VAL A 84 11.66 13.68 0.02
N GLY A 85 12.28 14.38 0.97
CA GLY A 85 11.65 14.76 2.22
C GLY A 85 11.66 13.66 3.28
N THR A 86 10.82 13.85 4.30
CA THR A 86 10.61 12.89 5.38
C THR A 86 9.43 11.99 5.05
N GLY A 87 9.39 10.82 5.64
CA GLY A 87 8.31 9.88 5.43
C GLY A 87 8.79 8.58 4.82
N PHE A 88 7.87 7.68 4.65
CA PHE A 88 8.15 6.39 4.04
C PHE A 88 6.90 5.87 3.36
N GLU A 89 7.07 4.91 2.49
CA GLU A 89 5.96 4.26 1.81
C GLU A 89 6.12 2.74 1.87
N SER A 90 5.03 2.06 1.67
CA SER A 90 5.01 0.62 1.43
C SER A 90 4.15 0.33 0.22
N PHE A 91 4.49 -0.73 -0.48
CA PHE A 91 3.58 -1.29 -1.46
C PHE A 91 3.39 -2.78 -1.20
N MET A 92 2.27 -3.31 -1.68
CA MET A 92 1.95 -4.73 -1.63
C MET A 92 1.28 -5.13 -2.93
N VAL A 93 1.69 -6.26 -3.48
CA VAL A 93 1.05 -6.82 -4.68
C VAL A 93 -0.21 -7.57 -4.25
N LEU A 94 -1.37 -7.12 -4.71
CA LEU A 94 -2.68 -7.69 -4.33
C LEU A 94 -3.20 -8.70 -5.35
N GLY A 95 -2.77 -8.57 -6.59
CA GLY A 95 -3.19 -9.40 -7.70
C GLY A 95 -2.49 -8.95 -8.97
N ARG A 96 -2.82 -9.55 -10.10
CA ARG A 96 -2.21 -9.19 -11.38
C ARG A 96 -2.55 -7.76 -11.75
N GLY A 97 -1.54 -6.89 -11.74
CA GLY A 97 -1.71 -5.47 -12.04
C GLY A 97 -2.46 -4.69 -10.96
N VAL A 98 -2.65 -5.25 -9.78
CA VAL A 98 -3.35 -4.60 -8.67
C VAL A 98 -2.39 -4.46 -7.49
N PHE A 99 -2.27 -3.24 -6.98
CA PHE A 99 -1.30 -2.91 -5.93
C PHE A 99 -1.93 -2.06 -4.84
N LEU A 100 -1.43 -2.26 -3.62
CA LEU A 100 -1.71 -1.38 -2.49
C LEU A 100 -0.51 -0.44 -2.33
N ILE A 101 -0.77 0.85 -2.21
CA ILE A 101 0.23 1.87 -1.91
C ILE A 101 -0.14 2.50 -0.58
N CYS A 102 0.82 2.54 0.35
CA CYS A 102 0.65 3.16 1.67
C CYS A 102 1.70 4.23 1.88
N ASN A 103 1.31 5.37 2.39
CA ASN A 103 2.22 6.49 2.64
C ASN A 103 2.13 7.00 4.07
N ASN A 104 3.30 7.21 4.69
CA ASN A 104 3.42 8.02 5.89
C ASN A 104 4.20 9.29 5.51
N THR A 105 3.59 10.43 5.68
CA THR A 105 4.18 11.72 5.33
C THR A 105 4.72 12.49 6.53
N VAL A 106 4.58 11.94 7.73
CA VAL A 106 4.91 12.63 8.99
C VAL A 106 6.21 12.12 9.60
N GLN A 107 6.41 10.80 9.60
CA GLN A 107 7.54 10.17 10.27
C GLN A 107 8.53 9.59 9.26
N SER A 108 9.82 9.65 9.58
CA SER A 108 10.83 8.97 8.78
C SER A 108 10.81 7.46 9.05
N MET A 109 11.30 6.68 8.09
CA MET A 109 11.46 5.23 8.26
C MET A 109 12.38 4.91 9.44
N ASP A 110 13.45 5.68 9.62
CA ASP A 110 14.39 5.48 10.74
C ASP A 110 13.72 5.72 12.08
N ALA A 111 12.90 6.76 12.20
CA ALA A 111 12.19 7.09 13.44
C ALA A 111 11.21 5.96 13.82
N ILE A 112 10.44 5.47 12.86
CA ILE A 112 9.45 4.43 13.14
C ILE A 112 10.13 3.09 13.44
N ALA A 113 11.23 2.76 12.74
CA ALA A 113 11.95 1.51 12.93
C ALA A 113 12.62 1.40 14.30
N GLN A 114 12.90 2.51 14.95
CA GLN A 114 13.47 2.55 16.31
C GLN A 114 12.41 2.39 17.40
N ASP A 115 11.13 2.51 17.07
CA ASP A 115 10.06 2.39 18.04
C ASP A 115 9.82 0.92 18.38
N PRO A 116 9.87 0.52 19.68
CA PRO A 116 9.64 -0.87 20.08
C PRO A 116 8.29 -1.43 19.66
N LEU A 117 7.28 -0.60 19.41
CA LEU A 117 5.95 -1.02 19.00
C LEU A 117 5.88 -1.37 17.51
N TRP A 118 6.90 -1.00 16.72
CA TRP A 118 6.87 -1.16 15.27
C TRP A 118 6.77 -2.63 14.83
N LEU A 119 7.50 -3.52 15.47
CA LEU A 119 7.43 -4.96 15.13
C LEU A 119 6.02 -5.51 15.29
N GLY A 120 5.35 -5.17 16.40
CA GLY A 120 3.97 -5.60 16.62
C GLY A 120 3.00 -4.96 15.65
N ALA A 121 3.24 -3.71 15.27
CA ALA A 121 2.40 -2.99 14.32
C ALA A 121 2.47 -3.56 12.91
N GLN A 122 3.57 -4.21 12.53
CA GLN A 122 3.71 -4.85 11.22
C GLN A 122 2.92 -6.15 11.09
N VAL A 123 2.58 -6.81 12.19
CA VAL A 123 1.91 -8.12 12.15
C VAL A 123 0.63 -8.11 11.34
N PRO A 124 -0.31 -7.14 11.50
CA PRO A 124 -1.50 -7.08 10.65
C PRO A 124 -1.18 -6.94 9.16
N PHE A 125 -0.09 -6.27 8.82
CA PHE A 125 0.34 -6.09 7.43
C PHE A 125 0.83 -7.40 6.82
N VAL A 126 1.59 -8.17 7.58
CA VAL A 126 2.04 -9.51 7.19
C VAL A 126 0.86 -10.47 7.01
N GLU A 127 -0.10 -10.43 7.94
CA GLU A 127 -1.32 -11.23 7.84
C GLU A 127 -2.15 -10.85 6.60
N LEU A 128 -2.22 -9.57 6.28
CA LEU A 128 -2.87 -9.09 5.07
C LEU A 128 -2.19 -9.63 3.82
N SER A 129 -0.86 -9.60 3.78
CA SER A 129 -0.06 -10.17 2.70
C SER A 129 -0.38 -11.66 2.48
N ASP A 130 -0.40 -12.44 3.57
CA ASP A 130 -0.71 -13.88 3.51
C ASP A 130 -2.12 -14.12 2.96
N LYS A 131 -3.07 -13.27 3.31
CA LYS A 131 -4.44 -13.35 2.81
C LYS A 131 -4.50 -13.19 1.30
N PHE A 132 -3.79 -12.20 0.76
CA PHE A 132 -3.75 -11.97 -0.68
C PHE A 132 -2.98 -13.06 -1.44
N ARG A 133 -1.96 -13.66 -0.82
CA ARG A 133 -1.29 -14.83 -1.41
C ARG A 133 -2.23 -16.00 -1.59
N GLN A 134 -3.13 -16.21 -0.62
CA GLN A 134 -4.11 -17.29 -0.68
C GLN A 134 -5.24 -16.98 -1.66
N GLU A 135 -5.66 -15.72 -1.74
CA GLU A 135 -6.79 -15.30 -2.55
C GLU A 135 -6.51 -13.94 -3.19
N PRO A 136 -5.80 -13.93 -4.34
CA PRO A 136 -5.50 -12.68 -5.03
C PRO A 136 -6.74 -11.91 -5.47
N VAL A 137 -6.59 -10.58 -5.58
CA VAL A 137 -7.64 -9.74 -6.15
C VAL A 137 -7.75 -10.01 -7.64
N VAL A 138 -8.98 -10.23 -8.10
CA VAL A 138 -9.30 -10.41 -9.51
C VAL A 138 -10.24 -9.27 -9.91
N LEU A 139 -9.83 -8.50 -10.89
CA LEU A 139 -10.67 -7.44 -11.44
C LEU A 139 -11.61 -8.05 -12.50
N ARG A 140 -12.89 -7.76 -12.35
CA ARG A 140 -13.88 -8.10 -13.36
C ARG A 140 -14.07 -6.91 -14.26
N GLU A 141 -13.91 -7.16 -15.53
CA GLU A 141 -14.19 -6.17 -16.58
C GLU A 141 -15.68 -6.20 -16.96
#